data_047d31db4a16af8cb1ef8d431439ac28
#
_entry.id   047d31db4a16af8cb1ef8d431439ac28
#
_cell.length_a   1.000
_cell.length_b   1.000
_cell.length_c   1.000
_cell.angle_alpha   90.00
_cell.angle_beta   90.00
_cell.angle_gamma   90.00
#
_symmetry.space_group_name_H-M   'P 1'
#
loop_
_entity.id
_entity.type
_entity.pdbx_description
1 polymer ?
#
loop_
_entity_poly.entity_id
_entity_poly.type
_entity_poly.pdbx_seq_one_letter_code
_entity_poly.pdbx_strand_id
1 'polypeptide(L)'
;MRRSYFCKMDLPVLTRSLAGYLPGQTQVSQQSNNMSILGIDHVQIAMPVGEEDKARAFFINLLGFNEIPKPLELARRGGAWFEAGSVQLHLGVEKDFHPAKKAHPAFIVDNLDGLIEKVQSAGFETDTTQPPLDGYKRAHVFDPFGNRVELMEKI
;
A
#
# COMPACT_ATOMS: atom_id res chain seq x y z
N MET A 1 26.59 -36.15 22.92
CA MET A 1 27.32 -36.45 21.68
C MET A 1 26.96 -35.39 20.62
N ARG A 2 27.86 -34.44 20.39
CA ARG A 2 27.69 -33.38 19.37
C ARG A 2 28.47 -33.81 18.13
N ARG A 3 27.78 -33.96 16.99
CA ARG A 3 28.41 -34.18 15.69
C ARG A 3 28.55 -32.83 14.96
N SER A 4 29.79 -32.40 14.81
CA SER A 4 30.21 -31.30 13.95
C SER A 4 30.28 -31.79 12.52
N TYR A 5 29.54 -31.14 11.60
CA TYR A 5 29.73 -31.31 10.17
C TYR A 5 30.63 -30.16 9.66
N PHE A 6 31.89 -30.49 9.37
CA PHE A 6 32.80 -29.64 8.62
C PHE A 6 32.50 -29.80 7.14
N CYS A 7 32.03 -28.74 6.50
CA CYS A 7 31.94 -28.66 5.04
C CYS A 7 33.27 -28.13 4.51
N LYS A 8 34.01 -28.97 3.80
CA LYS A 8 35.21 -28.56 3.04
C LYS A 8 34.75 -27.86 1.77
N MET A 9 35.10 -26.61 1.63
CA MET A 9 34.98 -25.89 0.35
C MET A 9 36.30 -26.13 -0.43
N ASP A 10 36.20 -26.88 -1.53
CA ASP A 10 37.28 -26.98 -2.51
C ASP A 10 37.24 -25.76 -3.43
N LEU A 11 38.32 -25.00 -3.40
CA LEU A 11 38.52 -23.85 -4.31
C LEU A 11 39.08 -24.38 -5.65
N PRO A 12 38.49 -24.01 -6.81
CA PRO A 12 39.07 -24.36 -8.10
C PRO A 12 40.34 -23.52 -8.38
N VAL A 13 41.37 -24.25 -8.80
CA VAL A 13 42.66 -23.71 -9.27
C VAL A 13 42.42 -22.90 -10.55
N LEU A 14 42.74 -21.60 -10.50
CA LEU A 14 42.72 -20.71 -11.67
C LEU A 14 43.92 -21.02 -12.59
N THR A 15 43.72 -21.76 -13.65
CA THR A 15 44.67 -21.83 -14.78
C THR A 15 44.53 -20.55 -15.61
N ARG A 16 45.58 -19.71 -15.60
CA ARG A 16 45.72 -18.58 -16.49
C ARG A 16 45.91 -19.08 -17.93
N SER A 17 44.91 -18.94 -18.75
CA SER A 17 45.03 -19.01 -20.20
C SER A 17 45.38 -17.63 -20.74
N LEU A 18 46.54 -17.49 -21.34
CA LEU A 18 46.96 -16.32 -22.15
C LEU A 18 46.24 -16.43 -23.50
N ALA A 19 45.07 -15.80 -23.64
CA ALA A 19 44.44 -15.61 -24.89
C ALA A 19 44.59 -14.17 -25.37
N GLY A 20 45.06 -14.02 -26.62
CA GLY A 20 45.57 -12.81 -27.23
C GLY A 20 44.57 -11.63 -27.27
N TYR A 21 45.14 -10.46 -27.13
CA TYR A 21 44.53 -9.17 -27.32
C TYR A 21 44.11 -8.96 -28.78
N LEU A 22 42.81 -8.98 -29.12
CA LEU A 22 42.28 -8.50 -30.35
C LEU A 22 41.69 -7.09 -30.14
N PRO A 23 42.25 -6.04 -30.80
CA PRO A 23 41.70 -4.71 -30.73
C PRO A 23 40.46 -4.64 -31.68
N GLY A 24 39.30 -4.24 -31.17
CA GLY A 24 38.18 -3.85 -32.02
C GLY A 24 36.81 -4.41 -31.70
N GLN A 25 36.55 -4.95 -30.52
CA GLN A 25 35.16 -5.23 -30.15
C GLN A 25 34.65 -4.13 -29.23
N THR A 26 33.87 -3.20 -29.81
CA THR A 26 33.01 -2.29 -29.08
C THR A 26 32.02 -3.14 -28.30
N GLN A 27 32.23 -3.31 -27.00
CA GLN A 27 31.25 -3.89 -26.10
C GLN A 27 30.04 -2.95 -26.11
N VAL A 28 29.07 -3.25 -26.93
CA VAL A 28 27.72 -2.69 -26.78
C VAL A 28 27.21 -3.23 -25.45
N SER A 29 27.27 -2.40 -24.41
CA SER A 29 26.61 -2.70 -23.15
C SER A 29 25.12 -2.89 -23.47
N GLN A 30 24.67 -4.13 -23.47
CA GLN A 30 23.24 -4.42 -23.43
C GLN A 30 22.75 -3.89 -22.06
N GLN A 31 22.29 -2.64 -22.06
CA GLN A 31 21.40 -2.20 -20.99
C GLN A 31 20.18 -3.11 -21.07
N SER A 32 20.12 -4.10 -20.20
CA SER A 32 18.91 -4.85 -19.96
C SER A 32 17.87 -3.82 -19.50
N ASN A 33 16.93 -3.46 -20.38
CA ASN A 33 15.74 -2.69 -20.01
C ASN A 33 14.93 -3.57 -19.07
N ASN A 34 15.34 -3.60 -17.81
CA ASN A 34 14.64 -4.32 -16.75
C ASN A 34 13.40 -3.48 -16.41
N MET A 35 12.30 -3.76 -17.10
CA MET A 35 11.00 -3.16 -16.78
C MET A 35 10.50 -3.78 -15.49
N SER A 36 10.38 -2.97 -14.44
CA SER A 36 9.95 -3.40 -13.11
C SER A 36 8.95 -2.40 -12.53
N ILE A 37 8.04 -2.91 -11.69
CA ILE A 37 7.19 -2.07 -10.85
C ILE A 37 8.08 -1.48 -9.75
N LEU A 38 8.06 -0.16 -9.57
CA LEU A 38 8.90 0.56 -8.61
C LEU A 38 8.19 0.82 -7.29
N GLY A 39 6.84 0.85 -7.27
CA GLY A 39 6.08 1.13 -6.07
C GLY A 39 4.58 1.28 -6.35
N ILE A 40 3.86 1.68 -5.31
CA ILE A 40 2.46 2.09 -5.39
C ILE A 40 2.42 3.61 -5.32
N ASP A 41 1.79 4.26 -6.28
CA ASP A 41 1.55 5.70 -6.29
C ASP A 41 0.36 6.05 -5.41
N HIS A 42 -0.81 5.46 -5.69
CA HIS A 42 -2.03 5.66 -4.92
C HIS A 42 -2.89 4.40 -4.88
N VAL A 43 -3.84 4.38 -3.95
CA VAL A 43 -4.95 3.42 -3.93
C VAL A 43 -6.22 4.18 -4.23
N GLN A 44 -7.08 3.66 -5.13
CA GLN A 44 -8.39 4.21 -5.36
C GLN A 44 -9.47 3.25 -4.90
N ILE A 45 -10.46 3.80 -4.16
CA ILE A 45 -11.70 3.11 -3.81
C ILE A 45 -12.89 3.86 -4.41
N ALA A 46 -14.00 3.18 -4.60
CA ALA A 46 -15.20 3.79 -5.18
C ALA A 46 -16.03 4.52 -4.12
N MET A 47 -16.81 5.51 -4.56
CA MET A 47 -17.82 6.22 -3.76
C MET A 47 -19.06 6.55 -4.59
N PRO A 48 -20.23 6.74 -3.96
CA PRO A 48 -21.43 7.23 -4.64
C PRO A 48 -21.26 8.66 -5.17
N VAL A 49 -22.09 9.01 -6.14
CA VAL A 49 -22.15 10.37 -6.72
C VAL A 49 -22.59 11.40 -5.68
N GLY A 50 -21.83 12.52 -5.55
CA GLY A 50 -22.22 13.69 -4.75
C GLY A 50 -22.07 13.53 -3.23
N GLU A 51 -21.34 12.52 -2.78
CA GLU A 51 -21.17 12.20 -1.36
C GLU A 51 -19.80 12.59 -0.80
N GLU A 52 -19.09 13.52 -1.45
CA GLU A 52 -17.75 13.94 -1.09
C GLU A 52 -17.67 14.49 0.35
N ASP A 53 -18.72 15.15 0.84
CA ASP A 53 -18.72 15.69 2.21
C ASP A 53 -18.72 14.59 3.28
N LYS A 54 -19.39 13.47 3.03
CA LYS A 54 -19.31 12.30 3.91
C LYS A 54 -17.92 11.67 3.88
N ALA A 55 -17.30 11.61 2.70
CA ALA A 55 -15.92 11.16 2.58
C ALA A 55 -14.96 12.04 3.39
N ARG A 56 -15.08 13.38 3.28
CA ARG A 56 -14.27 14.33 4.07
C ARG A 56 -14.46 14.15 5.56
N ALA A 57 -15.71 14.02 6.01
CA ALA A 57 -16.02 13.80 7.42
C ALA A 57 -15.33 12.53 7.97
N PHE A 58 -15.25 11.47 7.19
CA PHE A 58 -14.61 10.23 7.60
C PHE A 58 -13.09 10.29 7.46
N PHE A 59 -12.57 10.54 6.26
CA PHE A 59 -11.14 10.44 6.00
C PHE A 59 -10.34 11.57 6.63
N ILE A 60 -10.86 12.81 6.64
CA ILE A 60 -10.16 13.95 7.27
C ILE A 60 -10.37 13.94 8.78
N ASN A 61 -11.64 14.01 9.23
CA ASN A 61 -11.93 14.27 10.64
C ASN A 61 -11.68 13.06 11.55
N LEU A 62 -11.85 11.84 11.04
CA LEU A 62 -11.64 10.62 11.83
C LEU A 62 -10.27 10.01 11.58
N LEU A 63 -9.89 9.78 10.33
CA LEU A 63 -8.65 9.09 9.99
C LEU A 63 -7.42 10.00 9.83
N GLY A 64 -7.60 11.34 9.85
CA GLY A 64 -6.49 12.30 9.86
C GLY A 64 -5.81 12.51 8.50
N PHE A 65 -6.48 12.20 7.41
CA PHE A 65 -6.00 12.56 6.07
C PHE A 65 -6.17 14.07 5.80
N ASN A 66 -5.39 14.58 4.85
CA ASN A 66 -5.58 15.91 4.27
C ASN A 66 -6.15 15.76 2.86
N GLU A 67 -7.10 16.61 2.45
CA GLU A 67 -7.53 16.65 1.06
C GLU A 67 -6.50 17.35 0.20
N ILE A 68 -6.19 16.78 -0.96
CA ILE A 68 -5.30 17.38 -1.95
C ILE A 68 -6.09 17.77 -3.22
N PRO A 69 -5.71 18.86 -3.91
CA PRO A 69 -6.43 19.32 -5.07
C PRO A 69 -6.30 18.34 -6.24
N LYS A 70 -7.44 18.05 -6.87
CA LYS A 70 -7.46 17.29 -8.12
C LYS A 70 -7.10 18.18 -9.29
N PRO A 71 -6.40 17.65 -10.32
CA PRO A 71 -6.27 18.34 -11.60
C PRO A 71 -7.64 18.76 -12.15
N LEU A 72 -7.73 19.95 -12.74
CA LEU A 72 -9.01 20.56 -13.17
C LEU A 72 -9.86 19.62 -14.04
N GLU A 73 -9.22 18.91 -14.96
CA GLU A 73 -9.91 17.96 -15.85
C GLU A 73 -10.48 16.74 -15.11
N LEU A 74 -9.89 16.35 -13.98
CA LEU A 74 -10.37 15.24 -13.16
C LEU A 74 -11.38 15.70 -12.10
N ALA A 75 -11.32 16.96 -11.68
CA ALA A 75 -12.25 17.51 -10.69
C ALA A 75 -13.72 17.43 -11.17
N ARG A 76 -13.95 17.58 -12.47
CA ARG A 76 -15.29 17.48 -13.08
C ARG A 76 -15.94 16.09 -12.95
N ARG A 77 -15.14 15.05 -12.66
CA ARG A 77 -15.64 13.68 -12.49
C ARG A 77 -16.18 13.40 -11.09
N GLY A 78 -16.13 14.39 -10.18
CA GLY A 78 -16.45 14.19 -8.77
C GLY A 78 -15.39 13.38 -8.03
N GLY A 79 -15.69 13.02 -6.78
CA GLY A 79 -14.77 12.33 -5.88
C GLY A 79 -13.73 13.25 -5.27
N ALA A 80 -12.93 12.72 -4.35
CA ALA A 80 -11.94 13.45 -3.57
C ALA A 80 -10.62 12.71 -3.51
N TRP A 81 -9.51 13.44 -3.40
CA TRP A 81 -8.18 12.90 -3.20
C TRP A 81 -7.65 13.30 -1.83
N PHE A 82 -7.04 12.36 -1.16
CA PHE A 82 -6.52 12.53 0.19
C PHE A 82 -5.09 12.04 0.28
N GLU A 83 -4.32 12.61 1.22
CA GLU A 83 -2.98 12.17 1.56
C GLU A 83 -2.78 12.09 3.08
N ALA A 84 -1.95 11.15 3.52
CA ALA A 84 -1.46 11.05 4.90
C ALA A 84 -0.03 10.48 4.87
N GLY A 85 0.97 11.28 5.24
CA GLY A 85 2.37 10.90 5.10
C GLY A 85 2.72 10.56 3.64
N SER A 86 3.13 9.31 3.38
CA SER A 86 3.43 8.82 2.03
C SER A 86 2.25 8.12 1.35
N VAL A 87 1.09 8.08 2.00
CA VAL A 87 -0.10 7.41 1.47
C VAL A 87 -0.95 8.37 0.68
N GLN A 88 -1.33 7.99 -0.54
CA GLN A 88 -2.35 8.68 -1.33
C GLN A 88 -3.57 7.78 -1.50
N LEU A 89 -4.73 8.33 -1.13
CA LEU A 89 -6.02 7.67 -1.26
C LEU A 89 -6.94 8.50 -2.15
N HIS A 90 -7.39 7.90 -3.24
CA HIS A 90 -8.34 8.52 -4.16
C HIS A 90 -9.73 7.90 -3.98
N LEU A 91 -10.76 8.71 -3.91
CA LEU A 91 -12.14 8.28 -3.99
C LEU A 91 -12.67 8.63 -5.39
N GLY A 92 -12.98 7.57 -6.15
CA GLY A 92 -13.54 7.70 -7.49
C GLY A 92 -15.07 7.51 -7.47
N VAL A 93 -15.79 8.43 -8.12
CA VAL A 93 -17.25 8.33 -8.22
C VAL A 93 -17.63 7.17 -9.12
N GLU A 94 -18.53 6.32 -8.65
CA GLU A 94 -19.14 5.22 -9.39
C GLU A 94 -20.66 5.37 -9.38
N LYS A 95 -21.28 5.44 -10.58
CA LYS A 95 -22.70 5.70 -10.72
C LYS A 95 -23.57 4.58 -10.13
N ASP A 96 -23.19 3.33 -10.42
CA ASP A 96 -23.84 2.13 -9.88
C ASP A 96 -22.99 1.56 -8.74
N PHE A 97 -22.75 2.40 -7.74
CA PHE A 97 -21.84 2.11 -6.63
C PHE A 97 -22.25 0.88 -5.83
N HIS A 98 -21.28 0.01 -5.59
CA HIS A 98 -21.35 -1.09 -4.64
C HIS A 98 -20.09 -1.15 -3.80
N PRO A 99 -20.19 -1.25 -2.47
CA PRO A 99 -18.99 -1.30 -1.62
C PRO A 99 -18.18 -2.57 -1.86
N ALA A 100 -16.86 -2.42 -1.88
CA ALA A 100 -15.93 -3.54 -1.96
C ALA A 100 -15.88 -4.27 -0.61
N LYS A 101 -16.52 -5.44 -0.51
CA LYS A 101 -16.61 -6.22 0.74
C LYS A 101 -15.35 -7.04 1.04
N LYS A 102 -14.51 -7.31 0.04
CA LYS A 102 -13.30 -8.12 0.20
C LYS A 102 -12.03 -7.32 -0.11
N ALA A 103 -11.97 -6.64 -1.24
CA ALA A 103 -10.85 -5.76 -1.57
C ALA A 103 -10.84 -4.54 -0.63
N HIS A 104 -9.67 -4.18 -0.10
CA HIS A 104 -9.52 -3.05 0.82
C HIS A 104 -8.06 -2.57 0.86
N PRO A 105 -7.83 -1.28 1.09
CA PRO A 105 -6.53 -0.77 1.46
C PRO A 105 -6.23 -1.13 2.92
N ALA A 106 -4.94 -1.33 3.25
CA ALA A 106 -4.47 -1.48 4.62
C ALA A 106 -3.50 -0.32 4.95
N PHE A 107 -3.82 0.44 5.99
CA PHE A 107 -3.03 1.59 6.43
C PHE A 107 -2.30 1.27 7.73
N ILE A 108 -1.02 1.61 7.80
CA ILE A 108 -0.25 1.54 9.05
C ILE A 108 -0.56 2.78 9.88
N VAL A 109 -0.91 2.54 11.14
CA VAL A 109 -1.25 3.58 12.11
C VAL A 109 -0.37 3.47 13.35
N ASP A 110 -0.26 4.54 14.12
CA ASP A 110 0.54 4.62 15.35
C ASP A 110 -0.25 4.33 16.62
N ASN A 111 -1.60 4.39 16.58
CA ASN A 111 -2.48 4.13 17.72
C ASN A 111 -3.81 3.54 17.23
N LEU A 112 -3.80 2.23 17.02
CA LEU A 112 -4.98 1.51 16.52
C LEU A 112 -6.16 1.60 17.51
N ASP A 113 -5.91 1.36 18.79
CA ASP A 113 -6.98 1.29 19.79
C ASP A 113 -7.71 2.64 19.89
N GLY A 114 -6.96 3.75 19.97
CA GLY A 114 -7.54 5.10 20.02
C GLY A 114 -8.29 5.48 18.74
N LEU A 115 -7.80 5.01 17.58
CA LEU A 115 -8.46 5.28 16.31
C LEU A 115 -9.76 4.49 16.17
N ILE A 116 -9.79 3.23 16.60
CA ILE A 116 -11.00 2.41 16.65
C ILE A 116 -12.05 3.03 17.57
N GLU A 117 -11.66 3.46 18.79
CA GLU A 117 -12.57 4.14 19.72
C GLU A 117 -13.18 5.40 19.09
N LYS A 118 -12.37 6.20 18.42
CA LYS A 118 -12.82 7.42 17.71
C LYS A 118 -13.82 7.11 16.61
N VAL A 119 -13.56 6.09 15.79
CA VAL A 119 -14.44 5.65 14.70
C VAL A 119 -15.76 5.11 15.24
N GLN A 120 -15.72 4.28 16.29
CA GLN A 120 -16.92 3.74 16.97
C GLN A 120 -17.75 4.85 17.60
N SER A 121 -17.13 5.81 18.29
CA SER A 121 -17.81 6.94 18.92
C SER A 121 -18.51 7.84 17.91
N ALA A 122 -18.01 7.87 16.67
CA ALA A 122 -18.65 8.56 15.54
C ALA A 122 -19.77 7.73 14.87
N GLY A 123 -20.06 6.52 15.36
CA GLY A 123 -21.16 5.66 14.89
C GLY A 123 -20.81 4.79 13.68
N PHE A 124 -19.55 4.66 13.31
CA PHE A 124 -19.16 3.81 12.19
C PHE A 124 -18.89 2.36 12.63
N GLU A 125 -19.17 1.43 11.74
CA GLU A 125 -18.95 0.02 11.94
C GLU A 125 -17.46 -0.31 11.98
N THR A 126 -17.07 -1.22 12.91
CA THR A 126 -15.71 -1.75 13.03
C THR A 126 -15.75 -3.26 13.22
N ASP A 127 -14.71 -3.94 12.76
CA ASP A 127 -14.50 -5.37 13.00
C ASP A 127 -13.10 -5.60 13.59
N THR A 128 -13.08 -5.89 14.90
CA THR A 128 -11.87 -6.19 15.67
C THR A 128 -11.67 -7.69 15.88
N THR A 129 -12.48 -8.54 15.24
CA THR A 129 -12.46 -10.00 15.41
C THR A 129 -11.49 -10.73 14.49
N GLN A 130 -10.72 -9.98 13.73
CA GLN A 130 -9.78 -10.57 12.76
C GLN A 130 -8.69 -11.38 13.45
N PRO A 131 -8.29 -12.53 12.88
CA PRO A 131 -7.17 -13.30 13.40
C PRO A 131 -5.90 -12.43 13.52
N PRO A 132 -5.07 -12.64 14.54
CA PRO A 132 -3.82 -11.90 14.68
C PRO A 132 -2.90 -12.13 13.47
N LEU A 133 -2.10 -11.13 13.15
CA LEU A 133 -1.02 -11.20 12.16
C LEU A 133 0.29 -10.93 12.88
N ASP A 134 1.31 -11.76 12.64
CA ASP A 134 2.60 -11.65 13.31
C ASP A 134 3.18 -10.22 13.18
N GLY A 135 3.51 -9.62 14.31
CA GLY A 135 4.06 -8.28 14.40
C GLY A 135 3.03 -7.14 14.23
N TYR A 136 1.72 -7.44 14.16
CA TYR A 136 0.70 -6.41 14.00
C TYR A 136 -0.55 -6.67 14.83
N LYS A 137 -1.06 -5.61 15.47
CA LYS A 137 -2.49 -5.48 15.78
C LYS A 137 -3.20 -4.99 14.53
N ARG A 138 -4.45 -5.41 14.31
CA ARG A 138 -5.24 -4.96 13.16
C ARG A 138 -6.73 -5.01 13.41
N ALA A 139 -7.44 -4.13 12.72
CA ALA A 139 -8.90 -4.11 12.71
C ALA A 139 -9.39 -3.61 11.34
N HIS A 140 -10.64 -3.91 11.01
CA HIS A 140 -11.31 -3.28 9.90
C HIS A 140 -12.25 -2.19 10.39
N VAL A 141 -12.34 -1.11 9.63
CA VAL A 141 -13.36 -0.07 9.74
C VAL A 141 -14.10 0.01 8.41
N PHE A 142 -15.35 0.48 8.44
CA PHE A 142 -16.13 0.66 7.23
C PHE A 142 -16.37 2.16 7.01
N ASP A 143 -16.05 2.64 5.81
CA ASP A 143 -16.27 4.02 5.44
C ASP A 143 -17.77 4.35 5.36
N PRO A 144 -18.18 5.61 5.16
CA PRO A 144 -19.61 5.99 5.09
C PRO A 144 -20.40 5.26 4.00
N PHE A 145 -19.72 4.63 3.06
CA PHE A 145 -20.31 3.95 1.92
C PHE A 145 -20.28 2.43 2.05
N GLY A 146 -19.69 1.92 3.14
CA GLY A 146 -19.54 0.49 3.40
C GLY A 146 -18.32 -0.15 2.76
N ASN A 147 -17.36 0.64 2.20
CA ASN A 147 -16.09 0.08 1.79
C ASN A 147 -15.29 -0.29 3.03
N ARG A 148 -14.63 -1.45 2.96
CA ARG A 148 -13.75 -1.91 4.01
C ARG A 148 -12.39 -1.23 3.93
N VAL A 149 -11.85 -0.82 5.07
CA VAL A 149 -10.50 -0.30 5.26
C VAL A 149 -9.85 -1.06 6.41
N GLU A 150 -8.65 -1.56 6.24
CA GLU A 150 -7.88 -2.19 7.31
C GLU A 150 -6.94 -1.15 7.94
N LEU A 151 -6.92 -1.13 9.26
CA LEU A 151 -5.99 -0.34 10.06
C LEU A 151 -5.06 -1.31 10.79
N MET A 152 -3.75 -1.06 10.74
CA MET A 152 -2.72 -1.94 11.27
C MET A 152 -1.71 -1.15 12.10
N GLU A 153 -1.47 -1.59 13.34
CA GLU A 153 -0.41 -1.06 14.20
C GLU A 153 0.69 -2.09 14.36
N LYS A 154 1.93 -1.67 14.16
CA LYS A 154 3.10 -2.53 14.36
C LYS A 154 3.39 -2.68 15.86
N ILE A 155 3.60 -3.91 16.34
CA ILE A 155 3.91 -4.28 17.73
C ILE A 155 5.31 -4.88 17.87
#